data_efb2b6fa84c316b42d8688c61776ccf0
#
_entry.id   efb2b6fa84c316b42d8688c61776ccf0
#
_cell.length_a   1.000
_cell.length_b   1.000
_cell.length_c   1.000
_cell.angle_alpha   90.00
_cell.angle_beta   90.00
_cell.angle_gamma   90.00
#
_symmetry.space_group_name_H-M   'P 1'
#
loop_
_entity.id
_entity.type
_entity.pdbx_description
1 polymer ?
#
loop_
_entity_poly.entity_id
_entity_poly.type
_entity_poly.pdbx_seq_one_letter_code
_entity_poly.pdbx_strand_id
1 'polypeptide(L)'
;MGDPFVHVELNTTDTAKAKEFYGSLLDWTLEDVSMGVMGTYTLIKVGKGTGGGIMQHPMPGQPSTWLAYVDVDDIAAATKKAASLGATIIRDVTEVPGTGWLSIIMDPTGAALGLWKNATA
;
A
#
# COMPACT_ATOMS: atom_id res chain seq x y z
N MET A 1 0.53 6.98 19.93
CA MET A 1 1.91 7.39 19.65
C MET A 1 2.61 6.28 18.89
N GLY A 2 3.59 6.62 18.10
CA GLY A 2 4.30 5.72 17.25
C GLY A 2 3.71 5.70 15.84
N ASP A 3 4.28 4.86 15.01
CA ASP A 3 3.93 4.78 13.59
C ASP A 3 3.58 3.33 13.27
N PRO A 4 2.33 2.91 13.51
CA PRO A 4 1.95 1.51 13.33
C PRO A 4 1.85 1.11 11.88
N PHE A 5 2.06 -0.18 11.61
CA PHE A 5 1.69 -0.73 10.31
C PHE A 5 0.16 -0.75 10.22
N VAL A 6 -0.39 -0.21 9.14
CA VAL A 6 -1.85 -0.08 9.00
C VAL A 6 -2.41 -0.76 7.77
N HIS A 7 -1.55 -1.21 6.86
CA HIS A 7 -2.02 -1.78 5.59
C HIS A 7 -0.90 -2.59 4.95
N VAL A 8 -1.23 -3.71 4.33
CA VAL A 8 -0.25 -4.49 3.56
C VAL A 8 -0.83 -4.74 2.19
N GLU A 9 -0.11 -4.32 1.16
CA GLU A 9 -0.63 -4.33 -0.21
C GLU A 9 0.17 -5.28 -1.07
N LEU A 10 -0.54 -6.14 -1.81
CA LEU A 10 0.09 -6.97 -2.82
C LEU A 10 -0.01 -6.25 -4.16
N ASN A 11 1.14 -5.97 -4.74
CA ASN A 11 1.25 -5.49 -6.10
C ASN A 11 1.61 -6.70 -6.96
N THR A 12 0.66 -7.19 -7.75
CA THR A 12 0.81 -8.47 -8.44
C THR A 12 0.72 -8.31 -9.95
N THR A 13 1.37 -9.21 -10.66
CA THR A 13 1.30 -9.25 -12.12
C THR A 13 0.01 -9.88 -12.62
N ASP A 14 -0.75 -10.58 -11.73
CA ASP A 14 -1.98 -11.26 -12.11
C ASP A 14 -2.95 -11.26 -10.93
N THR A 15 -3.84 -10.28 -10.89
CA THR A 15 -4.76 -10.11 -9.77
C THR A 15 -5.74 -11.28 -9.63
N ALA A 16 -6.22 -11.83 -10.74
CA ALA A 16 -7.17 -12.95 -10.70
C ALA A 16 -6.52 -14.18 -10.07
N LYS A 17 -5.32 -14.51 -10.48
CA LYS A 17 -4.60 -15.67 -9.96
C LYS A 17 -4.24 -15.48 -8.48
N ALA A 18 -3.84 -14.27 -8.10
CA ALA A 18 -3.52 -13.97 -6.71
C ALA A 18 -4.75 -14.10 -5.80
N LYS A 19 -5.89 -13.56 -6.24
CA LYS A 19 -7.13 -13.64 -5.47
C LYS A 19 -7.57 -15.09 -5.28
N GLU A 20 -7.47 -15.90 -6.32
CA GLU A 20 -7.82 -17.31 -6.22
C GLU A 20 -6.91 -18.04 -5.23
N PHE A 21 -5.62 -17.80 -5.32
CA PHE A 21 -4.64 -18.44 -4.46
C PHE A 21 -4.86 -18.08 -2.98
N TYR A 22 -4.90 -16.79 -2.68
CA TYR A 22 -5.01 -16.35 -1.28
C TYR A 22 -6.41 -16.59 -0.72
N GLY A 23 -7.44 -16.47 -1.54
CA GLY A 23 -8.80 -16.76 -1.12
C GLY A 23 -9.01 -18.23 -0.76
N SER A 24 -8.25 -19.13 -1.42
CA SER A 24 -8.32 -20.56 -1.12
C SER A 24 -7.43 -20.97 0.04
N LEU A 25 -6.31 -20.27 0.18
CA LEU A 25 -5.30 -20.62 1.21
C LEU A 25 -5.67 -20.11 2.60
N LEU A 26 -6.20 -18.89 2.68
CA LEU A 26 -6.39 -18.19 3.94
C LEU A 26 -7.86 -17.83 4.15
N ASP A 27 -8.22 -17.63 5.42
CA ASP A 27 -9.58 -17.21 5.78
C ASP A 27 -9.71 -15.70 5.64
N TRP A 28 -9.48 -15.21 4.44
CA TRP A 28 -9.59 -13.80 4.09
C TRP A 28 -10.84 -13.55 3.29
N THR A 29 -11.50 -12.43 3.53
CA THR A 29 -12.60 -11.97 2.68
C THR A 29 -12.03 -10.94 1.71
N LEU A 30 -12.18 -11.23 0.41
CA LEU A 30 -11.66 -10.34 -0.65
C LEU A 30 -12.84 -9.61 -1.28
N GLU A 31 -12.75 -8.27 -1.30
CA GLU A 31 -13.84 -7.44 -1.80
C GLU A 31 -13.31 -6.47 -2.86
N ASP A 32 -13.81 -6.59 -4.08
CA ASP A 32 -13.41 -5.69 -5.17
C ASP A 32 -14.13 -4.35 -5.03
N VAL A 33 -13.34 -3.28 -5.12
CA VAL A 33 -13.84 -1.91 -5.04
C VAL A 33 -13.38 -1.17 -6.30
N SER A 34 -14.32 -0.49 -6.95
CA SER A 34 -13.99 0.33 -8.11
C SER A 34 -13.30 1.62 -7.66
N MET A 35 -12.16 1.92 -8.26
CA MET A 35 -11.42 3.14 -8.02
C MET A 35 -11.56 4.10 -9.22
N GLY A 36 -12.64 3.98 -9.98
CA GLY A 36 -12.89 4.82 -11.14
C GLY A 36 -11.84 4.60 -12.22
N VAL A 37 -11.22 5.68 -12.68
CA VAL A 37 -10.20 5.62 -13.73
C VAL A 37 -8.95 4.87 -13.29
N MET A 38 -8.77 4.65 -11.99
CA MET A 38 -7.61 3.93 -11.46
C MET A 38 -7.82 2.41 -11.45
N GLY A 39 -8.96 1.93 -11.92
CA GLY A 39 -9.26 0.50 -12.03
C GLY A 39 -9.87 -0.09 -10.77
N THR A 40 -9.66 -1.37 -10.56
CA THR A 40 -10.22 -2.12 -9.43
C THR A 40 -9.16 -2.35 -8.36
N TYR A 41 -9.53 -2.12 -7.11
CA TYR A 41 -8.70 -2.44 -5.96
C TYR A 41 -9.42 -3.50 -5.14
N THR A 42 -8.75 -4.57 -4.78
CA THR A 42 -9.34 -5.63 -3.96
C THR A 42 -8.95 -5.43 -2.51
N LEU A 43 -9.92 -5.21 -1.64
CA LEU A 43 -9.67 -5.11 -0.21
C LEU A 43 -9.50 -6.49 0.39
N ILE A 44 -8.54 -6.63 1.29
CA ILE A 44 -8.31 -7.87 2.05
C ILE A 44 -8.80 -7.63 3.46
N LYS A 45 -9.83 -8.37 3.86
CA LYS A 45 -10.37 -8.32 5.23
C LYS A 45 -9.91 -9.57 5.96
N VAL A 46 -9.13 -9.37 7.00
CA VAL A 46 -8.47 -10.46 7.72
C VAL A 46 -9.19 -10.86 9.02
N GLY A 47 -10.25 -10.14 9.37
CA GLY A 47 -10.91 -10.31 10.65
C GLY A 47 -10.31 -9.36 11.68
N LYS A 48 -9.38 -9.85 12.48
CA LYS A 48 -8.66 -9.01 13.43
C LYS A 48 -7.25 -8.73 12.90
N GLY A 49 -6.77 -7.52 13.15
CA GLY A 49 -5.42 -7.12 12.79
C GLY A 49 -5.38 -6.28 11.54
N THR A 50 -4.21 -6.18 10.96
CA THR A 50 -3.96 -5.32 9.82
C THR A 50 -4.45 -5.98 8.53
N GLY A 51 -5.37 -5.32 7.86
CA GLY A 51 -5.85 -5.74 6.55
C GLY A 51 -4.94 -5.24 5.44
N GLY A 52 -5.43 -5.37 4.21
CA GLY A 52 -4.60 -4.98 3.08
C GLY A 52 -5.39 -4.87 1.79
N GLY A 53 -4.68 -4.99 0.69
CA GLY A 53 -5.27 -4.90 -0.63
C GLY A 53 -4.46 -5.64 -1.67
N ILE A 54 -5.08 -5.86 -2.80
CA ILE A 54 -4.43 -6.48 -3.96
C ILE A 54 -4.71 -5.59 -5.16
N MET A 55 -3.66 -5.25 -5.90
CA MET A 55 -3.80 -4.50 -7.13
C MET A 55 -2.78 -4.94 -8.16
N GLN A 56 -3.04 -4.60 -9.41
CA GLN A 56 -2.07 -4.83 -10.47
C GLN A 56 -0.83 -3.99 -10.19
N HIS A 57 0.34 -4.61 -10.35
CA HIS A 57 1.60 -3.88 -10.15
C HIS A 57 1.62 -2.67 -11.10
N PRO A 58 1.84 -1.45 -10.58
CA PRO A 58 1.78 -0.26 -11.43
C PRO A 58 2.92 -0.12 -12.42
N MET A 59 4.02 -0.84 -12.19
CA MET A 59 5.20 -0.79 -13.08
C MET A 59 5.31 -2.06 -13.88
N PRO A 60 5.17 -1.99 -15.22
CA PRO A 60 5.31 -3.18 -16.07
C PRO A 60 6.67 -3.85 -15.91
N GLY A 61 6.69 -5.17 -15.96
CA GLY A 61 7.92 -5.93 -15.89
C GLY A 61 8.50 -6.16 -14.51
N GLN A 62 7.86 -5.59 -13.48
CA GLN A 62 8.31 -5.80 -12.10
C GLN A 62 7.68 -7.06 -11.52
N PRO A 63 8.41 -7.80 -10.66
CA PRO A 63 7.85 -8.98 -10.02
C PRO A 63 6.79 -8.61 -9.01
N SER A 64 5.89 -9.55 -8.71
CA SER A 64 4.89 -9.36 -7.65
C SER A 64 5.59 -9.20 -6.32
N THR A 65 5.15 -8.22 -5.52
CA THR A 65 5.72 -7.95 -4.20
C THR A 65 4.65 -7.50 -3.23
N TRP A 66 4.91 -7.74 -1.95
CA TRP A 66 4.12 -7.16 -0.87
C TRP A 66 4.75 -5.83 -0.44
N LEU A 67 3.91 -4.85 -0.14
CA LEU A 67 4.33 -3.53 0.32
C LEU A 67 3.57 -3.20 1.59
N ALA A 68 4.30 -3.00 2.69
CA ALA A 68 3.71 -2.60 3.96
C ALA A 68 3.61 -1.09 4.03
N TYR A 69 2.53 -0.59 4.64
CA TYR A 69 2.30 0.84 4.87
C TYR A 69 2.30 1.15 6.35
N VAL A 70 2.91 2.27 6.70
CA VAL A 70 3.01 2.78 8.07
C VAL A 70 2.21 4.07 8.18
N ASP A 71 1.40 4.19 9.24
CA ASP A 71 0.63 5.41 9.49
C ASP A 71 1.55 6.50 10.05
N VAL A 72 1.50 7.69 9.48
CA VAL A 72 2.29 8.82 9.94
C VAL A 72 1.39 10.05 10.15
N ASP A 73 1.76 10.91 11.09
CA ASP A 73 0.95 12.09 11.41
C ASP A 73 1.01 13.16 10.32
N ASP A 74 2.20 13.39 9.78
CA ASP A 74 2.42 14.40 8.75
C ASP A 74 3.21 13.78 7.62
N ILE A 75 2.48 13.34 6.58
CA ILE A 75 3.10 12.57 5.50
C ILE A 75 4.06 13.42 4.66
N ALA A 76 3.77 14.70 4.48
CA ALA A 76 4.66 15.58 3.73
C ALA A 76 6.00 15.73 4.48
N ALA A 77 5.95 15.98 5.78
CA ALA A 77 7.15 16.11 6.60
C ALA A 77 7.91 14.78 6.69
N ALA A 78 7.18 13.66 6.87
CA ALA A 78 7.81 12.34 6.97
C ALA A 78 8.53 11.96 5.69
N THR A 79 7.92 12.25 4.55
CA THR A 79 8.52 11.94 3.24
C THR A 79 9.78 12.76 3.01
N LYS A 80 9.75 14.06 3.34
CA LYS A 80 10.94 14.91 3.26
C LYS A 80 12.04 14.43 4.19
N LYS A 81 11.67 14.07 5.41
CA LYS A 81 12.64 13.57 6.38
C LYS A 81 13.30 12.29 5.89
N ALA A 82 12.51 11.38 5.30
CA ALA A 82 13.03 10.14 4.72
C ALA A 82 14.11 10.44 3.70
N ALA A 83 13.85 11.38 2.78
CA ALA A 83 14.83 11.77 1.76
C ALA A 83 16.10 12.31 2.41
N SER A 84 15.97 13.13 3.46
CA SER A 84 17.13 13.70 4.15
C SER A 84 17.95 12.64 4.88
N LEU A 85 17.33 11.50 5.21
CA LEU A 85 18.00 10.40 5.90
C LEU A 85 18.55 9.35 4.94
N GLY A 86 18.51 9.61 3.63
CA GLY A 86 19.10 8.72 2.64
C GLY A 86 18.15 7.85 1.85
N ALA A 87 16.85 7.99 2.05
CA ALA A 87 15.88 7.23 1.27
C ALA A 87 15.74 7.79 -0.14
N THR A 88 15.39 6.91 -1.06
CA THR A 88 14.95 7.31 -2.41
C THR A 88 13.42 7.41 -2.39
N ILE A 89 12.88 8.51 -2.91
CA ILE A 89 11.44 8.68 -2.99
C ILE A 89 10.96 8.04 -4.30
N ILE A 90 10.31 6.88 -4.18
CA ILE A 90 9.79 6.15 -5.34
C ILE A 90 8.53 6.83 -5.84
N ARG A 91 7.66 7.24 -4.91
CA ARG A 91 6.44 7.97 -5.23
C ARG A 91 6.21 9.05 -4.18
N ASP A 92 6.16 10.30 -4.61
CA ASP A 92 5.93 11.41 -3.71
C ASP A 92 4.49 11.40 -3.19
N VAL A 93 4.20 12.26 -2.23
CA VAL A 93 2.87 12.32 -1.61
C VAL A 93 1.79 12.43 -2.67
N THR A 94 0.88 11.48 -2.67
CA THR A 94 -0.22 11.40 -3.64
C THR A 94 -1.52 11.23 -2.90
N GLU A 95 -2.51 12.03 -3.24
CA GLU A 95 -3.83 11.90 -2.65
C GLU A 95 -4.58 10.72 -3.25
N VAL A 96 -5.21 9.92 -2.38
CA VAL A 96 -6.21 8.94 -2.78
C VAL A 96 -7.57 9.54 -2.39
N PRO A 97 -8.33 10.08 -3.35
CA PRO A 97 -9.52 10.86 -3.04
C PRO A 97 -10.48 10.14 -2.10
N GLY A 98 -10.92 10.86 -1.06
CA GLY A 98 -11.85 10.35 -0.09
C GLY A 98 -11.26 9.36 0.93
N THR A 99 -10.00 8.98 0.78
CA THR A 99 -9.39 7.93 1.60
C THR A 99 -8.18 8.44 2.39
N GLY A 100 -7.25 9.13 1.73
CA GLY A 100 -6.05 9.61 2.41
C GLY A 100 -4.95 9.97 1.43
N TRP A 101 -3.72 9.92 1.94
CA TRP A 101 -2.52 10.21 1.15
C TRP A 101 -1.51 9.09 1.34
N LEU A 102 -0.73 8.83 0.30
CA LEU A 102 0.35 7.86 0.36
C LEU A 102 1.64 8.44 -0.20
N SER A 103 2.76 7.88 0.23
CA SER A 103 4.04 8.01 -0.47
C SER A 103 4.74 6.67 -0.37
N ILE A 104 5.69 6.42 -1.27
CA ILE A 104 6.47 5.19 -1.26
C ILE A 104 7.93 5.57 -1.26
N ILE A 105 8.66 5.04 -0.29
CA ILE A 105 10.08 5.30 -0.15
C ILE A 105 10.86 4.00 -0.27
N MET A 106 12.11 4.12 -0.70
CA MET A 106 13.06 3.01 -0.66
C MET A 106 14.11 3.37 0.38
N ASP A 107 14.26 2.54 1.40
CA ASP A 107 15.21 2.83 2.46
C ASP A 107 16.65 2.72 1.96
N PRO A 108 17.64 3.15 2.76
CA PRO A 108 19.04 3.14 2.31
C PRO A 108 19.59 1.74 2.00
N THR A 109 18.89 0.68 2.39
CA THR A 109 19.31 -0.70 2.11
C THR A 109 18.62 -1.29 0.87
N GLY A 110 17.68 -0.55 0.27
CA GLY A 110 16.99 -0.98 -0.94
C GLY A 110 15.62 -1.61 -0.73
N ALA A 111 15.04 -1.51 0.47
CA ALA A 111 13.71 -2.03 0.74
C ALA A 111 12.66 -0.92 0.61
N ALA A 112 11.53 -1.27 0.01
CA ALA A 112 10.42 -0.33 -0.16
C ALA A 112 9.49 -0.35 1.04
N LEU A 113 8.97 0.82 1.40
CA LEU A 113 7.98 0.99 2.47
C LEU A 113 7.00 2.07 2.06
N GLY A 114 5.71 1.84 2.32
CA GLY A 114 4.70 2.86 2.10
C GLY A 114 4.46 3.68 3.35
N LEU A 115 4.20 4.97 3.18
CA LEU A 115 3.75 5.85 4.23
C LEU A 115 2.29 6.22 3.94
N TRP A 116 1.50 6.35 4.98
CA TRP A 116 0.06 6.58 4.84
C TRP A 116 -0.45 7.61 5.83
N LYS A 117 -1.41 8.40 5.39
CA LYS A 117 -2.16 9.32 6.25
C LYS A 117 -3.62 9.28 5.83
N ASN A 118 -4.50 8.94 6.77
CA ASN A 118 -5.94 8.92 6.51
C ASN A 118 -6.46 10.33 6.25
N ALA A 119 -7.45 10.42 5.36
CA ALA A 119 -8.22 11.65 5.23
C ALA A 119 -8.91 11.91 6.56
N THR A 120 -8.86 13.14 7.03
CA THR A 120 -9.56 13.50 8.27
C THR A 120 -11.04 13.62 8.00
N ALA A 121 -11.82 13.13 8.93
CA ALA A 121 -13.26 13.28 8.85
C ALA A 121 -13.66 14.73 9.07
#